data_b5f493833b25dc6e0e14463c1dd64c67
#
_entry.id   b5f493833b25dc6e0e14463c1dd64c67
#
_cell.length_a   1.000
_cell.length_b   1.000
_cell.length_c   1.000
_cell.angle_alpha   90.00
_cell.angle_beta   90.00
_cell.angle_gamma   90.00
#
_symmetry.space_group_name_H-M   'P 1'
#
loop_
_entity.id
_entity.type
_entity.pdbx_description
1 polymer ?
#
loop_
_entity_poly.entity_id
_entity_poly.type
_entity_poly.pdbx_seq_one_letter_code
_entity_poly.pdbx_strand_id
1 'polypeptide(L)'
;MDDVFYLQDSRNHAYVGDGLSFWGFGGSGYVTDLAKAQVFTKDGACDHRDTDIPWPKDYVDARARVGVDCQDVALSEALEQHPDAAEFYIQKPQCWNGNNLIWLCENGVFTSDLSKAAVVPRAHSLIWIGKLSQSGAVVWPKPYIDAHSRRLVERDDVHIREALRGTGIKLPKASRPKMMMFTAMVAVAS
;
A
#
# COMPACT_ATOMS: atom_id res chain seq x y z
N MET A 1 -8.50 0.17 26.65
CA MET A 1 -8.07 -0.36 25.33
C MET A 1 -6.63 -0.75 25.49
N ASP A 2 -6.30 -1.98 25.21
CA ASP A 2 -4.91 -2.42 25.28
C ASP A 2 -4.13 -1.73 24.16
N ASP A 3 -3.08 -1.01 24.52
CA ASP A 3 -2.18 -0.38 23.53
C ASP A 3 -1.46 -1.48 22.74
N VAL A 4 -1.90 -1.72 21.51
CA VAL A 4 -1.33 -2.72 20.62
C VAL A 4 -0.68 -2.07 19.40
N PHE A 5 0.35 -2.73 18.83
CA PHE A 5 1.24 -2.15 17.86
C PHE A 5 1.52 -3.09 16.69
N TYR A 6 1.71 -2.52 15.52
CA TYR A 6 2.47 -3.15 14.44
C TYR A 6 3.94 -2.75 14.55
N LEU A 7 4.85 -3.64 14.18
CA LEU A 7 6.28 -3.34 14.11
C LEU A 7 6.74 -3.24 12.67
N GLN A 8 7.18 -2.07 12.27
CA GLN A 8 7.82 -1.84 10.97
C GLN A 8 9.31 -2.16 11.07
N ASP A 9 9.83 -2.94 10.12
CA ASP A 9 11.28 -3.08 9.96
C ASP A 9 11.85 -1.79 9.34
N SER A 10 12.72 -1.10 10.04
CA SER A 10 13.36 0.13 9.57
C SER A 10 14.64 -0.09 8.75
N ARG A 11 15.02 -1.34 8.49
CA ARG A 11 16.18 -1.67 7.64
C ARG A 11 15.88 -1.41 6.16
N ASN A 12 16.84 -1.69 5.28
CA ASN A 12 16.83 -1.34 3.85
C ASN A 12 15.62 -1.85 3.02
N HIS A 13 14.71 -2.64 3.60
CA HIS A 13 13.53 -3.20 2.95
C HIS A 13 12.24 -2.86 3.69
N ALA A 14 12.23 -1.77 4.45
CA ALA A 14 11.08 -1.33 5.24
C ALA A 14 9.87 -0.87 4.41
N TYR A 15 10.03 -0.78 3.09
CA TYR A 15 9.00 -0.30 2.17
C TYR A 15 8.91 -1.19 0.93
N VAL A 16 7.69 -1.35 0.42
CA VAL A 16 7.41 -1.90 -0.91
C VAL A 16 6.68 -0.81 -1.70
N GLY A 17 7.41 -0.13 -2.57
CA GLY A 17 6.97 1.16 -3.12
C GLY A 17 6.87 2.19 -2.00
N ASP A 18 5.69 2.79 -1.83
CA ASP A 18 5.40 3.69 -0.71
C ASP A 18 4.75 2.99 0.49
N GLY A 19 4.38 1.69 0.36
CA GLY A 19 3.78 0.89 1.43
C GLY A 19 4.76 0.53 2.55
N LEU A 20 4.37 0.72 3.80
CA LEU A 20 5.14 0.26 4.97
C LEU A 20 5.12 -1.27 5.04
N SER A 21 6.26 -1.84 5.40
CA SER A 21 6.43 -3.28 5.60
C SER A 21 6.51 -3.61 7.08
N PHE A 22 5.63 -4.48 7.55
CA PHE A 22 5.51 -4.89 8.95
C PHE A 22 5.92 -6.34 9.14
N TRP A 23 6.28 -6.72 10.36
CA TRP A 23 6.45 -8.11 10.74
C TRP A 23 5.17 -8.90 10.49
N GLY A 24 5.28 -10.01 9.77
CA GLY A 24 4.17 -10.92 9.50
C GLY A 24 3.88 -11.84 10.68
N PHE A 25 2.63 -12.29 10.77
CA PHE A 25 2.17 -13.19 11.84
C PHE A 25 3.00 -14.48 11.88
N GLY A 26 3.33 -14.92 13.11
CA GLY A 26 4.03 -16.19 13.32
C GLY A 26 5.45 -16.26 12.75
N GLY A 27 6.11 -15.12 12.50
CA GLY A 27 7.46 -15.08 11.94
C GLY A 27 7.51 -15.31 10.42
N SER A 28 6.41 -15.11 9.70
CA SER A 28 6.29 -15.29 8.24
C SER A 28 7.05 -14.25 7.40
N GLY A 29 8.01 -13.53 8.00
CA GLY A 29 8.79 -12.48 7.33
C GLY A 29 8.11 -11.12 7.40
N TYR A 30 8.12 -10.37 6.28
CA TYR A 30 7.58 -9.01 6.21
C TYR A 30 6.40 -8.94 5.26
N VAL A 31 5.37 -8.20 5.65
CA VAL A 31 4.13 -8.05 4.90
C VAL A 31 3.71 -6.58 4.83
N THR A 32 3.10 -6.17 3.72
CA THR A 32 2.45 -4.88 3.59
C THR A 32 0.95 -4.96 3.90
N ASP A 33 0.38 -6.17 3.85
CA ASP A 33 -1.03 -6.43 4.17
C ASP A 33 -1.24 -6.42 5.69
N LEU A 34 -2.02 -5.45 6.18
CA LEU A 34 -2.30 -5.29 7.61
C LEU A 34 -3.07 -6.47 8.20
N ALA A 35 -3.80 -7.25 7.40
CA ALA A 35 -4.48 -8.45 7.86
C ALA A 35 -3.51 -9.60 8.18
N LYS A 36 -2.32 -9.58 7.57
CA LYS A 36 -1.24 -10.56 7.76
C LYS A 36 -0.18 -10.06 8.74
N ALA A 37 -0.24 -8.79 9.17
CA ALA A 37 0.72 -8.20 10.09
C ALA A 37 0.53 -8.72 11.51
N GLN A 38 1.65 -9.01 12.19
CA GLN A 38 1.63 -9.42 13.59
C GLN A 38 1.33 -8.22 14.48
N VAL A 39 0.45 -8.46 15.46
CA VAL A 39 0.09 -7.49 16.49
C VAL A 39 0.89 -7.80 17.76
N PHE A 40 1.50 -6.78 18.33
CA PHE A 40 2.32 -6.86 19.54
C PHE A 40 1.66 -6.06 20.66
N THR A 41 1.83 -6.52 21.90
CA THR A 41 1.57 -5.69 23.09
C THR A 41 2.62 -4.58 23.17
N LYS A 42 2.38 -3.56 23.99
CA LYS A 42 3.35 -2.49 24.21
C LYS A 42 4.71 -3.01 24.68
N ASP A 43 4.72 -3.93 25.63
CA ASP A 43 5.97 -4.52 26.14
C ASP A 43 6.67 -5.33 25.05
N GLY A 44 5.95 -6.18 24.32
CA GLY A 44 6.50 -6.93 23.20
C GLY A 44 7.06 -6.04 22.07
N ALA A 45 6.43 -4.89 21.83
CA ALA A 45 6.91 -3.92 20.85
C ALA A 45 8.18 -3.18 21.32
N CYS A 46 8.33 -2.95 22.65
CA CYS A 46 9.52 -2.31 23.21
C CYS A 46 10.71 -3.27 23.32
N ASP A 47 10.46 -4.57 23.53
CA ASP A 47 11.49 -5.61 23.73
C ASP A 47 11.98 -6.22 22.41
N HIS A 48 11.42 -5.78 21.28
CA HIS A 48 11.81 -6.26 19.96
C HIS A 48 13.19 -5.68 19.55
N ARG A 49 13.51 -5.63 18.28
CA ARG A 49 14.81 -5.11 17.82
C ARG A 49 14.90 -3.59 17.93
N ASP A 50 16.06 -3.06 18.27
CA ASP A 50 16.34 -1.61 18.31
C ASP A 50 16.08 -0.87 17.00
N THR A 51 16.01 -1.60 15.87
CA THR A 51 15.76 -1.05 14.54
C THR A 51 14.29 -1.03 14.17
N ASP A 52 13.42 -1.74 14.88
CA ASP A 52 12.00 -1.82 14.56
C ASP A 52 11.27 -0.59 15.07
N ILE A 53 10.32 -0.11 14.27
CA ILE A 53 9.53 1.06 14.60
C ILE A 53 8.15 0.61 15.05
N PRO A 54 7.78 0.85 16.33
CA PRO A 54 6.45 0.52 16.82
C PRO A 54 5.43 1.57 16.35
N TRP A 55 4.38 1.09 15.68
CA TRP A 55 3.26 1.89 15.23
C TRP A 55 2.00 1.49 16.00
N PRO A 56 1.32 2.41 16.72
CA PRO A 56 0.02 2.10 17.32
C PRO A 56 -0.94 1.57 16.27
N LYS A 57 -1.53 0.41 16.53
CA LYS A 57 -2.39 -0.29 15.56
C LYS A 57 -3.55 0.59 15.10
N ASP A 58 -4.25 1.23 16.04
CA ASP A 58 -5.41 2.08 15.75
C ASP A 58 -5.03 3.29 14.87
N TYR A 59 -3.83 3.85 15.07
CA TYR A 59 -3.32 4.96 14.27
C TYR A 59 -3.08 4.53 12.81
N VAL A 60 -2.50 3.35 12.61
CA VAL A 60 -2.25 2.77 11.28
C VAL A 60 -3.55 2.37 10.60
N ASP A 61 -4.42 1.66 11.33
CA ASP A 61 -5.71 1.19 10.81
C ASP A 61 -6.61 2.33 10.34
N ALA A 62 -6.59 3.47 11.05
CA ALA A 62 -7.36 4.65 10.68
C ALA A 62 -6.87 5.35 9.40
N ARG A 63 -5.62 5.06 8.98
CA ARG A 63 -4.97 5.64 7.79
C ARG A 63 -4.74 4.64 6.68
N ALA A 64 -5.24 3.41 6.86
CA ALA A 64 -5.08 2.36 5.88
C ALA A 64 -5.83 2.69 4.60
N ARG A 65 -5.18 2.40 3.47
CA ARG A 65 -5.74 2.41 2.11
C ARG A 65 -6.07 1.00 1.66
N VAL A 66 -6.78 0.89 0.56
CA VAL A 66 -7.08 -0.38 -0.10
C VAL A 66 -6.19 -0.50 -1.34
N GLY A 67 -5.40 -1.54 -1.41
CA GLY A 67 -4.54 -1.84 -2.56
C GLY A 67 -4.76 -3.24 -3.09
N VAL A 68 -4.20 -3.52 -4.27
CA VAL A 68 -4.22 -4.85 -4.90
C VAL A 68 -2.81 -5.19 -5.34
N ASP A 69 -2.28 -6.31 -4.85
CA ASP A 69 -0.96 -6.79 -5.24
C ASP A 69 -1.00 -7.40 -6.65
N CYS A 70 -0.14 -6.93 -7.54
CA CYS A 70 -0.06 -7.45 -8.90
C CYS A 70 0.39 -8.92 -8.96
N GLN A 71 0.99 -9.44 -7.88
CA GLN A 71 1.42 -10.83 -7.78
C GLN A 71 0.27 -11.79 -7.41
N ASP A 72 -0.79 -11.25 -6.81
CA ASP A 72 -1.93 -12.04 -6.32
C ASP A 72 -3.08 -12.10 -7.34
N VAL A 73 -2.95 -11.47 -8.52
CA VAL A 73 -4.03 -11.38 -9.51
C VAL A 73 -3.58 -11.78 -10.92
N ALA A 74 -4.46 -12.48 -11.64
CA ALA A 74 -4.26 -12.86 -13.03
C ALA A 74 -5.49 -12.49 -13.87
N LEU A 75 -5.30 -11.73 -14.96
CA LEU A 75 -6.40 -11.26 -15.80
C LEU A 75 -7.19 -12.41 -16.44
N SER A 76 -6.50 -13.47 -16.88
CA SER A 76 -7.14 -14.67 -17.44
C SER A 76 -8.11 -15.32 -16.46
N GLU A 77 -7.66 -15.46 -15.20
CA GLU A 77 -8.47 -16.01 -14.12
C GLU A 77 -9.66 -15.11 -13.79
N ALA A 78 -9.44 -13.79 -13.71
CA ALA A 78 -10.50 -12.81 -13.46
C ALA A 78 -11.62 -12.88 -14.50
N LEU A 79 -11.28 -13.01 -15.78
CA LEU A 79 -12.24 -13.11 -16.87
C LEU A 79 -12.96 -14.46 -16.92
N GLU A 80 -12.30 -15.54 -16.54
CA GLU A 80 -12.88 -16.87 -16.43
C GLU A 80 -13.86 -16.98 -15.27
N GLN A 81 -13.50 -16.44 -14.09
CA GLN A 81 -14.36 -16.48 -12.90
C GLN A 81 -15.54 -15.52 -12.97
N HIS A 82 -15.40 -14.40 -13.71
CA HIS A 82 -16.43 -13.35 -13.78
C HIS A 82 -16.77 -12.96 -15.22
N PRO A 83 -17.20 -13.91 -16.08
CA PRO A 83 -17.49 -13.64 -17.49
C PRO A 83 -18.64 -12.63 -17.67
N ASP A 84 -19.57 -12.58 -16.70
CA ASP A 84 -20.75 -11.71 -16.70
C ASP A 84 -20.65 -10.51 -15.75
N ALA A 85 -19.45 -10.12 -15.32
CA ALA A 85 -19.25 -8.96 -14.47
C ALA A 85 -19.94 -7.72 -15.07
N ALA A 86 -20.74 -7.02 -14.26
CA ALA A 86 -21.46 -5.80 -14.67
C ALA A 86 -20.57 -4.54 -14.55
N GLU A 87 -19.57 -4.58 -13.66
CA GLU A 87 -18.72 -3.45 -13.28
C GLU A 87 -17.23 -3.83 -13.36
N PHE A 88 -16.41 -2.84 -13.68
CA PHE A 88 -14.99 -3.01 -13.92
C PHE A 88 -14.17 -1.86 -13.32
N TYR A 89 -12.92 -2.16 -12.98
CA TYR A 89 -11.87 -1.18 -12.73
C TYR A 89 -10.93 -1.08 -13.94
N ILE A 90 -10.30 0.08 -14.11
CA ILE A 90 -9.34 0.34 -15.18
C ILE A 90 -7.97 0.52 -14.57
N GLN A 91 -7.05 -0.39 -14.89
CA GLN A 91 -5.66 -0.34 -14.46
C GLN A 91 -4.82 0.48 -15.44
N LYS A 92 -3.94 1.33 -14.92
CA LYS A 92 -2.86 1.95 -15.69
C LYS A 92 -1.81 0.90 -16.05
N PRO A 93 -1.52 0.69 -17.34
CA PRO A 93 -0.57 -0.34 -17.76
C PRO A 93 0.86 0.02 -17.35
N GLN A 94 1.66 -0.99 -17.07
CA GLN A 94 3.11 -0.88 -16.81
C GLN A 94 3.45 0.15 -15.71
N CYS A 95 2.55 0.34 -14.75
CA CYS A 95 2.72 1.24 -13.63
C CYS A 95 2.34 0.55 -12.32
N TRP A 96 3.20 0.68 -11.32
CA TRP A 96 3.00 0.10 -10.00
C TRP A 96 3.51 1.06 -8.92
N ASN A 97 2.92 0.99 -7.74
CA ASN A 97 3.49 1.55 -6.51
C ASN A 97 3.96 0.38 -5.63
N GLY A 98 5.25 0.05 -5.73
CA GLY A 98 5.75 -1.25 -5.26
C GLY A 98 5.08 -2.38 -6.04
N ASN A 99 4.34 -3.24 -5.33
CA ASN A 99 3.54 -4.30 -5.95
C ASN A 99 2.09 -3.87 -6.23
N ASN A 100 1.66 -2.68 -5.78
CA ASN A 100 0.26 -2.29 -5.93
C ASN A 100 -0.05 -1.82 -7.35
N LEU A 101 -1.15 -2.31 -7.90
CA LEU A 101 -1.72 -1.84 -9.16
C LEU A 101 -2.17 -0.39 -9.05
N ILE A 102 -2.12 0.33 -10.17
CA ILE A 102 -2.52 1.73 -10.28
C ILE A 102 -3.83 1.83 -11.05
N TRP A 103 -4.80 2.54 -10.48
CA TRP A 103 -6.17 2.59 -10.94
C TRP A 103 -6.55 3.97 -11.46
N LEU A 104 -7.41 4.03 -12.48
CA LEU A 104 -8.01 5.26 -12.96
C LEU A 104 -9.09 5.73 -11.97
N CYS A 105 -9.07 7.03 -11.61
CA CYS A 105 -10.13 7.69 -10.85
C CYS A 105 -11.15 8.40 -11.76
N GLU A 106 -12.31 8.77 -11.22
CA GLU A 106 -13.36 9.48 -11.97
C GLU A 106 -12.88 10.82 -12.57
N ASN A 107 -11.99 11.51 -11.86
CA ASN A 107 -11.40 12.79 -12.32
C ASN A 107 -10.26 12.64 -13.34
N GLY A 108 -9.99 11.41 -13.81
CA GLY A 108 -8.95 11.12 -14.81
C GLY A 108 -7.52 10.99 -14.23
N VAL A 109 -7.32 11.18 -12.92
CA VAL A 109 -6.02 10.91 -12.28
C VAL A 109 -5.88 9.42 -11.96
N PHE A 110 -4.66 9.02 -11.57
CA PHE A 110 -4.36 7.63 -11.21
C PHE A 110 -3.95 7.51 -9.75
N THR A 111 -4.31 6.41 -9.11
CA THR A 111 -4.05 6.13 -7.70
C THR A 111 -3.72 4.65 -7.45
N SER A 112 -2.93 4.37 -6.41
CA SER A 112 -2.76 3.02 -5.86
C SER A 112 -3.90 2.63 -4.89
N ASP A 113 -4.72 3.60 -4.46
CA ASP A 113 -5.83 3.41 -3.54
C ASP A 113 -7.10 2.99 -4.30
N LEU A 114 -7.43 1.69 -4.25
CA LEU A 114 -8.60 1.12 -4.92
C LEU A 114 -9.91 1.78 -4.48
N SER A 115 -9.99 2.28 -3.24
CA SER A 115 -11.20 2.94 -2.73
C SER A 115 -11.56 4.22 -3.50
N LYS A 116 -10.60 4.79 -4.25
CA LYS A 116 -10.75 5.98 -5.09
C LYS A 116 -10.85 5.65 -6.58
N ALA A 117 -10.77 4.36 -6.93
CA ALA A 117 -10.84 3.94 -8.32
C ALA A 117 -12.23 4.16 -8.91
N ALA A 118 -12.29 4.61 -10.16
CA ALA A 118 -13.53 4.71 -10.90
C ALA A 118 -14.11 3.32 -11.20
N VAL A 119 -15.40 3.16 -10.96
CA VAL A 119 -16.15 1.96 -11.33
C VAL A 119 -16.83 2.21 -12.68
N VAL A 120 -16.53 1.36 -13.67
CA VAL A 120 -17.00 1.51 -15.04
C VAL A 120 -18.00 0.41 -15.37
N PRO A 121 -19.24 0.72 -15.82
CA PRO A 121 -20.20 -0.28 -16.28
C PRO A 121 -19.68 -1.04 -17.52
N ARG A 122 -20.12 -2.29 -17.70
CA ARG A 122 -19.73 -3.15 -18.84
C ARG A 122 -19.88 -2.44 -20.20
N ALA A 123 -20.96 -1.73 -20.44
CA ALA A 123 -21.19 -1.02 -21.70
C ALA A 123 -20.10 0.04 -21.99
N HIS A 124 -19.62 0.70 -20.94
CA HIS A 124 -18.55 1.70 -21.04
C HIS A 124 -17.16 1.04 -21.07
N SER A 125 -16.97 -0.11 -20.40
CA SER A 125 -15.69 -0.82 -20.40
C SER A 125 -15.28 -1.24 -21.81
N LEU A 126 -16.24 -1.65 -22.65
CA LEU A 126 -15.99 -2.00 -24.07
C LEU A 126 -15.53 -0.80 -24.90
N ILE A 127 -16.07 0.41 -24.63
CA ILE A 127 -15.62 1.66 -25.29
C ILE A 127 -14.19 1.99 -24.87
N TRP A 128 -13.88 1.78 -23.59
CA TRP A 128 -12.53 1.97 -23.04
C TRP A 128 -11.54 0.94 -23.58
N ILE A 129 -11.91 -0.33 -23.72
CA ILE A 129 -11.07 -1.35 -24.37
C ILE A 129 -10.68 -0.90 -25.79
N GLY A 130 -11.63 -0.34 -26.57
CA GLY A 130 -11.34 0.19 -27.91
C GLY A 130 -10.40 1.41 -27.90
N LYS A 131 -10.55 2.33 -26.98
CA LYS A 131 -9.67 3.51 -26.81
C LYS A 131 -8.36 3.18 -26.12
N LEU A 132 -8.36 2.21 -25.22
CA LEU A 132 -7.25 1.84 -24.37
C LEU A 132 -6.39 0.74 -24.98
N SER A 133 -6.85 0.03 -26.01
CA SER A 133 -6.00 -0.87 -26.81
C SER A 133 -4.81 -0.14 -27.43
N GLN A 134 -4.94 1.18 -27.66
CA GLN A 134 -3.81 2.04 -28.07
C GLN A 134 -2.93 2.49 -26.91
N SER A 135 -3.44 2.54 -25.68
CA SER A 135 -2.72 2.94 -24.45
C SER A 135 -2.33 1.76 -23.56
N GLY A 136 -2.77 0.55 -23.89
CA GLY A 136 -2.45 -0.67 -23.15
C GLY A 136 -3.15 -0.81 -21.79
N ALA A 137 -4.16 0.02 -21.45
CA ALA A 137 -4.86 -0.10 -20.18
C ALA A 137 -5.56 -1.46 -20.05
N VAL A 138 -5.61 -1.97 -18.82
CA VAL A 138 -6.20 -3.27 -18.51
C VAL A 138 -7.52 -3.06 -17.78
N VAL A 139 -8.55 -3.78 -18.19
CA VAL A 139 -9.89 -3.71 -17.60
C VAL A 139 -10.14 -4.98 -16.80
N TRP A 140 -10.40 -4.80 -15.51
CA TRP A 140 -10.56 -5.88 -14.55
C TRP A 140 -11.99 -5.99 -14.05
N PRO A 141 -12.60 -7.20 -14.00
CA PRO A 141 -13.86 -7.42 -13.32
C PRO A 141 -13.79 -6.95 -11.86
N LYS A 142 -14.68 -6.04 -11.47
CA LYS A 142 -14.70 -5.47 -10.12
C LYS A 142 -14.78 -6.53 -9.03
N PRO A 143 -15.68 -7.55 -9.08
CA PRO A 143 -15.79 -8.55 -8.01
C PRO A 143 -14.50 -9.35 -7.80
N TYR A 144 -13.73 -9.62 -8.86
CA TYR A 144 -12.43 -10.29 -8.73
C TYR A 144 -11.43 -9.43 -7.98
N ILE A 145 -11.31 -8.16 -8.35
CA ILE A 145 -10.36 -7.23 -7.73
C ILE A 145 -10.74 -6.94 -6.27
N ASP A 146 -12.04 -6.77 -5.98
CA ASP A 146 -12.50 -6.58 -4.59
C ASP A 146 -12.13 -7.76 -3.69
N ALA A 147 -12.23 -9.00 -4.20
CA ALA A 147 -11.88 -10.21 -3.47
C ALA A 147 -10.37 -10.35 -3.20
N HIS A 148 -9.52 -9.73 -4.05
CA HIS A 148 -8.06 -9.73 -3.90
C HIS A 148 -7.52 -8.42 -3.30
N SER A 149 -8.41 -7.55 -2.83
CA SER A 149 -8.00 -6.31 -2.18
C SER A 149 -7.45 -6.55 -0.78
N ARG A 150 -6.49 -5.73 -0.38
CA ARG A 150 -5.87 -5.77 0.94
C ARG A 150 -5.74 -4.38 1.53
N ARG A 151 -5.64 -4.30 2.86
CA ARG A 151 -5.39 -3.05 3.56
C ARG A 151 -3.88 -2.86 3.74
N LEU A 152 -3.40 -1.68 3.40
CA LEU A 152 -2.02 -1.27 3.59
C LEU A 152 -1.96 0.21 4.01
N VAL A 153 -0.81 0.66 4.50
CA VAL A 153 -0.57 2.07 4.80
C VAL A 153 0.66 2.55 4.05
N GLU A 154 0.60 3.74 3.47
CA GLU A 154 1.72 4.36 2.79
C GLU A 154 2.47 5.33 3.73
N ARG A 155 3.77 5.50 3.52
CA ARG A 155 4.66 6.33 4.35
C ARG A 155 4.19 7.78 4.46
N ASP A 156 3.57 8.31 3.41
CA ASP A 156 3.12 9.70 3.36
C ASP A 156 1.82 9.94 4.14
N ASP A 157 1.11 8.87 4.54
CA ASP A 157 -0.11 8.95 5.35
C ASP A 157 0.17 8.93 6.86
N VAL A 158 1.41 8.64 7.27
CA VAL A 158 1.73 8.41 8.67
C VAL A 158 2.93 9.22 9.15
N HIS A 159 2.85 9.70 10.39
CA HIS A 159 3.91 10.45 11.04
C HIS A 159 4.26 9.84 12.39
N ILE A 160 5.41 9.21 12.51
CA ILE A 160 5.81 8.45 13.69
C ILE A 160 5.78 9.28 14.99
N ARG A 161 6.16 10.56 14.95
CA ARG A 161 6.11 11.42 16.14
C ARG A 161 4.69 11.72 16.59
N GLU A 162 3.75 11.80 15.66
CA GLU A 162 2.33 11.97 15.94
C GLU A 162 1.76 10.66 16.51
N ALA A 163 2.04 9.54 15.84
CA ALA A 163 1.58 8.22 16.24
C ALA A 163 1.99 7.86 17.68
N LEU A 164 3.22 8.17 18.06
CA LEU A 164 3.74 7.81 19.38
C LEU A 164 3.41 8.84 20.49
N ARG A 165 2.70 9.93 20.17
CA ARG A 165 2.33 10.95 21.17
C ARG A 165 1.40 10.32 22.22
N GLY A 166 1.81 10.41 23.48
CA GLY A 166 1.03 9.89 24.62
C GLY A 166 1.21 8.40 24.90
N THR A 167 1.86 7.62 24.03
CA THR A 167 2.09 6.18 24.27
C THR A 167 3.19 5.89 25.30
N GLY A 168 4.06 6.88 25.60
CA GLY A 168 5.24 6.69 26.45
C GLY A 168 6.40 5.95 25.78
N ILE A 169 6.25 5.51 24.52
CA ILE A 169 7.31 4.85 23.75
C ILE A 169 8.28 5.89 23.21
N LYS A 170 9.58 5.61 23.36
CA LYS A 170 10.65 6.43 22.77
C LYS A 170 11.30 5.65 21.64
N LEU A 171 11.41 6.27 20.48
CA LEU A 171 12.11 5.68 19.35
C LEU A 171 13.59 5.40 19.71
N PRO A 172 14.11 4.23 19.37
CA PRO A 172 15.53 3.93 19.50
C PRO A 172 16.38 4.97 18.75
N LYS A 173 17.57 5.26 19.26
CA LYS A 173 18.47 6.26 18.63
C LYS A 173 18.86 5.90 17.19
N ALA A 174 18.90 4.60 16.85
CA ALA A 174 19.24 4.06 15.53
C ALA A 174 18.15 4.27 14.48
N SER A 175 16.87 4.42 14.90
CA SER A 175 15.72 4.58 14.01
C SER A 175 15.42 6.05 13.64
N ARG A 176 16.30 6.99 13.96
CA ARG A 176 16.18 8.36 13.48
C ARG A 176 16.46 8.36 11.98
N PRO A 177 15.51 8.74 11.11
CA PRO A 177 15.78 8.83 9.68
C PRO A 177 16.96 9.80 9.49
N LYS A 178 18.04 9.34 8.86
CA LYS A 178 19.07 10.24 8.35
C LYS A 178 18.39 11.12 7.32
N MET A 179 18.19 12.38 7.67
CA MET A 179 17.75 13.40 6.74
C MET A 179 18.80 13.45 5.61
N MET A 180 18.51 12.85 4.46
CA MET A 180 19.30 13.06 3.25
C MET A 180 19.17 14.54 2.87
N MET A 181 20.20 15.33 3.20
CA MET A 181 20.36 16.63 2.58
C MET A 181 20.66 16.38 1.10
N PHE A 182 19.68 16.64 0.26
CA PHE A 182 19.93 16.84 -1.16
C PHE A 182 20.71 18.14 -1.30
N THR A 183 22.02 18.03 -1.41
CA THR A 183 22.86 19.14 -1.88
C THR A 183 22.58 19.29 -3.37
N ALA A 184 21.78 20.28 -3.73
CA ALA A 184 21.62 20.68 -5.12
C ALA A 184 23.00 21.15 -5.62
N MET A 185 23.68 20.35 -6.44
CA MET A 185 24.79 20.79 -7.24
C MET A 185 24.26 21.72 -8.33
N VAL A 186 24.37 23.02 -8.10
CA VAL A 186 24.23 24.01 -9.15
C VAL A 186 25.46 23.87 -10.01
N ALA A 187 25.35 23.29 -11.20
CA ALA A 187 26.36 23.35 -12.23
C ALA A 187 26.35 24.78 -12.80
N VAL A 188 27.36 25.55 -12.46
CA VAL A 188 27.66 26.82 -13.18
C VAL A 188 28.37 26.42 -14.46
N ALA A 189 27.69 26.59 -15.58
CA ALA A 189 28.30 26.54 -16.91
C ALA A 189 29.07 27.84 -17.13
N SER A 190 30.36 27.70 -17.39
CA SER A 190 31.23 28.76 -17.94
C SER A 190 31.35 28.56 -19.43
#